data_7c36ce8c7964f8af29013183f10c263f
#
_entry.id   7c36ce8c7964f8af29013183f10c263f
#
_cell.length_a   1.000
_cell.length_b   1.000
_cell.length_c   1.000
_cell.angle_alpha   90.00
_cell.angle_beta   90.00
_cell.angle_gamma   90.00
#
_symmetry.space_group_name_H-M   'P 1'
#
loop_
_entity.id
_entity.type
_entity.pdbx_description
1 polymer ?
#
loop_
_entity_poly.entity_id
_entity_poly.type
_entity_poly.pdbx_seq_one_letter_code
_entity_poly.pdbx_strand_id
1 'polypeptide(L)'
;MSSPIEENKALIRRFFTAIESGDLRVFDEIVAEDYNDHLTGQSPGREILKQYFAGLRSAFPDLQLPISAMVAEGDRVAVLNAVRGTHKGEFIGLKATGGRIDAMAFQLYRIQNGQLAEHWEVADFAALMQQLQGASCCGELKK
;
A
#
# COMPACT_ATOMS: atom_id res chain seq x y z
N MET A 1 -28.22 -0.67 -10.08
CA MET A 1 -27.61 0.08 -8.97
C MET A 1 -26.65 -0.78 -8.16
N SER A 2 -25.48 -0.26 -7.89
CA SER A 2 -24.53 -0.98 -7.05
C SER A 2 -24.98 -0.93 -5.59
N SER A 3 -24.68 -1.98 -4.84
CA SER A 3 -24.89 -1.98 -3.41
C SER A 3 -23.79 -1.14 -2.74
N PRO A 4 -24.01 -0.66 -1.51
CA PRO A 4 -22.95 0.02 -0.76
C PRO A 4 -21.70 -0.82 -0.62
N ILE A 5 -21.84 -2.14 -0.49
CA ILE A 5 -20.73 -3.07 -0.41
C ILE A 5 -19.91 -3.02 -1.71
N GLU A 6 -20.57 -3.09 -2.85
CA GLU A 6 -19.87 -3.04 -4.13
C GLU A 6 -19.22 -1.69 -4.39
N GLU A 7 -19.88 -0.62 -3.96
CA GLU A 7 -19.33 0.73 -4.08
C GLU A 7 -18.07 0.88 -3.24
N ASN A 8 -18.09 0.34 -2.03
CA ASN A 8 -16.92 0.40 -1.15
C ASN A 8 -15.76 -0.40 -1.71
N LYS A 9 -16.03 -1.58 -2.27
CA LYS A 9 -15.00 -2.38 -2.92
C LYS A 9 -14.42 -1.66 -4.14
N ALA A 10 -15.27 -1.01 -4.93
CA ALA A 10 -14.81 -0.24 -6.10
C ALA A 10 -13.92 0.92 -5.69
N LEU A 11 -14.22 1.55 -4.56
CA LEU A 11 -13.42 2.63 -4.01
C LEU A 11 -11.99 2.14 -3.69
N ILE A 12 -11.89 0.96 -3.08
CA ILE A 12 -10.59 0.36 -2.79
C ILE A 12 -9.81 0.08 -4.07
N ARG A 13 -10.46 -0.48 -5.07
CA ARG A 13 -9.80 -0.76 -6.35
C ARG A 13 -9.29 0.53 -6.99
N ARG A 14 -10.08 1.58 -6.93
CA ARG A 14 -9.70 2.89 -7.45
C ARG A 14 -8.49 3.44 -6.71
N PHE A 15 -8.46 3.26 -5.39
CA PHE A 15 -7.35 3.69 -4.55
C PHE A 15 -6.06 2.96 -4.94
N PHE A 16 -6.12 1.63 -5.05
CA PHE A 16 -4.95 0.84 -5.41
C PHE A 16 -4.45 1.18 -6.82
N THR A 17 -5.38 1.38 -7.75
CA THR A 17 -5.02 1.77 -9.12
C THR A 17 -4.30 3.12 -9.14
N ALA A 18 -4.76 4.07 -8.34
CA ALA A 18 -4.12 5.38 -8.24
C ALA A 18 -2.69 5.26 -7.73
N ILE A 19 -2.47 4.39 -6.74
CA ILE A 19 -1.12 4.15 -6.22
C ILE A 19 -0.23 3.56 -7.29
N GLU A 20 -0.71 2.54 -8.00
CA GLU A 20 0.07 1.88 -9.02
C GLU A 20 0.41 2.80 -10.19
N SER A 21 -0.53 3.64 -10.59
CA SER A 21 -0.31 4.56 -11.71
C SER A 21 0.48 5.80 -11.31
N GLY A 22 0.53 6.10 -10.01
CA GLY A 22 1.20 7.31 -9.53
C GLY A 22 0.35 8.56 -9.60
N ASP A 23 -0.93 8.43 -9.98
CA ASP A 23 -1.81 9.59 -10.04
C ASP A 23 -2.44 9.84 -8.67
N LEU A 24 -1.64 10.43 -7.79
CA LEU A 24 -2.05 10.65 -6.40
C LEU A 24 -3.06 11.80 -6.24
N ARG A 25 -3.34 12.54 -7.32
CA ARG A 25 -4.39 13.57 -7.29
C ARG A 25 -5.77 12.96 -7.05
N VAL A 26 -5.94 11.70 -7.42
CA VAL A 26 -7.18 10.96 -7.17
C VAL A 26 -7.50 10.92 -5.68
N PHE A 27 -6.48 10.95 -4.83
CA PHE A 27 -6.67 10.94 -3.37
C PHE A 27 -7.49 12.13 -2.88
N ASP A 28 -7.41 13.28 -3.55
CA ASP A 28 -8.21 14.45 -3.17
C ASP A 28 -9.71 14.16 -3.22
N GLU A 29 -10.08 13.19 -4.02
CA GLU A 29 -11.48 12.81 -4.21
C GLU A 29 -11.89 11.64 -3.33
N ILE A 30 -11.02 10.64 -3.16
CA ILE A 30 -11.39 9.38 -2.54
C ILE A 30 -10.84 9.17 -1.14
N VAL A 31 -9.97 10.04 -0.65
CA VAL A 31 -9.39 9.93 0.70
C VAL A 31 -9.83 11.14 1.51
N ALA A 32 -10.33 10.90 2.72
CA ALA A 32 -10.75 11.99 3.61
C ALA A 32 -9.55 12.86 3.97
N GLU A 33 -9.82 14.16 4.14
CA GLU A 33 -8.76 15.11 4.49
C GLU A 33 -8.10 14.74 5.82
N ASP A 34 -8.90 14.25 6.76
CA ASP A 34 -8.44 13.85 8.09
C ASP A 34 -8.23 12.34 8.21
N TYR A 35 -7.91 11.69 7.09
CA TYR A 35 -7.62 10.25 7.04
C TYR A 35 -6.69 9.83 8.17
N ASN A 36 -7.06 8.78 8.87
CA ASN A 36 -6.29 8.28 10.02
C ASN A 36 -5.72 6.89 9.70
N ASP A 37 -4.39 6.83 9.65
CA ASP A 37 -3.68 5.59 9.36
C ASP A 37 -3.07 5.06 10.65
N HIS A 38 -3.40 3.83 11.00
CA HIS A 38 -2.89 3.20 12.22
C HIS A 38 -1.55 2.50 12.00
N LEU A 39 -0.97 2.66 10.82
CA LEU A 39 0.36 2.12 10.57
C LEU A 39 1.37 2.90 11.41
N THR A 40 2.27 2.16 12.07
CA THR A 40 3.24 2.75 12.99
C THR A 40 4.06 3.85 12.31
N GLY A 41 4.15 4.99 12.96
CA GLY A 41 4.95 6.11 12.48
C GLY A 41 4.24 7.02 11.50
N GLN A 42 3.01 6.71 11.14
CA GLN A 42 2.25 7.56 10.23
C GLN A 42 1.52 8.65 11.01
N SER A 43 1.61 9.87 10.52
CA SER A 43 0.78 10.97 11.00
C SER A 43 -0.53 10.94 10.25
N PRO A 44 -1.61 11.45 10.85
CA PRO A 44 -2.90 11.50 10.15
C PRO A 44 -2.89 12.53 9.02
N GLY A 45 -3.77 12.34 8.06
CA GLY A 45 -4.01 13.30 7.02
C GLY A 45 -3.73 12.77 5.63
N ARG A 46 -4.55 13.24 4.69
CA ARG A 46 -4.45 12.85 3.29
C ARG A 46 -3.12 13.24 2.66
N GLU A 47 -2.60 14.41 3.01
CA GLU A 47 -1.35 14.89 2.42
C GLU A 47 -0.15 14.03 2.86
N ILE A 48 -0.17 13.58 4.10
CA ILE A 48 0.86 12.66 4.60
C ILE A 48 0.81 11.35 3.83
N LEU A 49 -0.40 10.86 3.56
CA LEU A 49 -0.57 9.64 2.80
C LEU A 49 -0.03 9.77 1.38
N LYS A 50 -0.26 10.93 0.75
CA LYS A 50 0.29 11.21 -0.58
C LYS A 50 1.82 11.17 -0.56
N GLN A 51 2.43 11.80 0.44
CA GLN A 51 3.87 11.82 0.58
C GLN A 51 4.42 10.42 0.77
N TYR A 52 3.74 9.61 1.57
CA TYR A 52 4.13 8.23 1.82
C TYR A 52 4.18 7.43 0.51
N PHE A 53 3.13 7.50 -0.29
CA PHE A 53 3.09 6.74 -1.53
C PHE A 53 3.99 7.31 -2.61
N ALA A 54 4.22 8.62 -2.62
CA ALA A 54 5.21 9.20 -3.52
C ALA A 54 6.59 8.65 -3.22
N GLY A 55 6.94 8.54 -1.93
CA GLY A 55 8.21 7.96 -1.52
C GLY A 55 8.29 6.47 -1.86
N LEU A 56 7.22 5.74 -1.62
CA LEU A 56 7.19 4.32 -1.92
C LEU A 56 7.38 4.07 -3.42
N ARG A 57 6.73 4.86 -4.26
CA ARG A 57 6.89 4.73 -5.70
C ARG A 57 8.27 5.17 -6.18
N SER A 58 8.88 6.11 -5.49
CA SER A 58 10.25 6.51 -5.80
C SER A 58 11.22 5.37 -5.52
N ALA A 59 10.97 4.62 -4.43
CA ALA A 59 11.78 3.47 -4.07
C ALA A 59 11.51 2.28 -5.01
N PHE A 60 10.26 2.10 -5.43
CA PHE A 60 9.82 0.99 -6.27
C PHE A 60 9.01 1.54 -7.45
N PRO A 61 9.68 2.03 -8.52
CA PRO A 61 8.95 2.67 -9.62
C PRO A 61 7.98 1.75 -10.35
N ASP A 62 8.21 0.44 -10.28
CA ASP A 62 7.35 -0.57 -10.88
C ASP A 62 6.39 -1.19 -9.86
N LEU A 63 6.05 -0.44 -8.81
CA LEU A 63 5.18 -0.93 -7.73
C LEU A 63 3.86 -1.48 -8.26
N GLN A 64 3.52 -2.68 -7.81
CA GLN A 64 2.26 -3.33 -8.09
C GLN A 64 1.65 -3.84 -6.80
N LEU A 65 0.33 -3.75 -6.71
CA LEU A 65 -0.42 -4.15 -5.52
C LEU A 65 -1.56 -5.09 -5.90
N PRO A 66 -1.24 -6.29 -6.44
CA PRO A 66 -2.29 -7.19 -6.89
C PRO A 66 -3.14 -7.67 -5.72
N ILE A 67 -4.45 -7.57 -5.88
CA ILE A 67 -5.42 -7.94 -4.86
C ILE A 67 -5.78 -9.42 -5.03
N SER A 68 -5.60 -10.20 -3.97
CA SER A 68 -5.96 -11.62 -3.96
C SER A 68 -7.38 -11.84 -3.48
N ALA A 69 -7.83 -11.06 -2.49
CA ALA A 69 -9.15 -11.21 -1.91
C ALA A 69 -9.61 -9.89 -1.32
N MET A 70 -10.91 -9.67 -1.35
CA MET A 70 -11.50 -8.47 -0.79
C MET A 70 -12.85 -8.83 -0.20
N VAL A 71 -13.06 -8.49 1.06
CA VAL A 71 -14.30 -8.77 1.79
C VAL A 71 -14.79 -7.47 2.38
N ALA A 72 -16.08 -7.22 2.31
CA ALA A 72 -16.64 -6.00 2.83
C ALA A 72 -17.89 -6.28 3.64
N GLU A 73 -18.04 -5.53 4.74
CA GLU A 73 -19.21 -5.60 5.59
C GLU A 73 -19.41 -4.24 6.23
N GLY A 74 -20.64 -3.72 6.16
CA GLY A 74 -20.93 -2.40 6.69
C GLY A 74 -20.09 -1.35 5.99
N ASP A 75 -19.37 -0.55 6.78
CA ASP A 75 -18.52 0.52 6.26
C ASP A 75 -17.05 0.09 6.14
N ARG A 76 -16.76 -1.22 6.24
CA ARG A 76 -15.40 -1.72 6.26
C ARG A 76 -15.10 -2.65 5.10
N VAL A 77 -13.86 -2.56 4.60
CA VAL A 77 -13.37 -3.43 3.54
C VAL A 77 -12.03 -4.01 3.97
N ALA A 78 -11.92 -5.34 3.97
CA ALA A 78 -10.66 -6.02 4.24
C ALA A 78 -10.07 -6.47 2.90
N VAL A 79 -8.75 -6.30 2.75
CA VAL A 79 -8.06 -6.59 1.50
C VAL A 79 -6.83 -7.44 1.81
N LEU A 80 -6.68 -8.52 1.06
CA LEU A 80 -5.45 -9.29 1.04
C LEU A 80 -4.78 -9.00 -0.31
N ASN A 81 -3.58 -8.44 -0.27
CA ASN A 81 -2.87 -8.09 -1.51
C ASN A 81 -1.39 -8.40 -1.37
N ALA A 82 -0.72 -8.48 -2.51
CA ALA A 82 0.73 -8.54 -2.54
C ALA A 82 1.27 -7.13 -2.75
N VAL A 83 2.54 -6.95 -2.37
CA VAL A 83 3.31 -5.74 -2.65
C VAL A 83 4.51 -6.21 -3.45
N ARG A 84 4.60 -5.79 -4.71
CA ARG A 84 5.65 -6.22 -5.62
C ARG A 84 6.35 -5.02 -6.23
N GLY A 85 7.64 -5.15 -6.44
CA GLY A 85 8.41 -4.11 -7.09
C GLY A 85 9.88 -4.40 -7.08
N THR A 86 10.64 -3.51 -7.71
CA THR A 86 12.10 -3.58 -7.76
C THR A 86 12.67 -2.39 -7.00
N HIS A 87 13.59 -2.66 -6.09
CA HIS A 87 14.17 -1.66 -5.21
C HIS A 87 15.18 -0.82 -5.98
N LYS A 88 14.73 0.32 -6.48
CA LYS A 88 15.56 1.22 -7.31
C LYS A 88 15.82 2.58 -6.69
N GLY A 89 15.23 2.86 -5.53
CA GLY A 89 15.47 4.09 -4.78
C GLY A 89 15.57 3.77 -3.31
N GLU A 90 16.00 4.74 -2.53
CA GLU A 90 16.15 4.53 -1.09
C GLU A 90 14.82 4.21 -0.44
N PHE A 91 14.83 3.20 0.44
CA PHE A 91 13.64 2.78 1.17
C PHE A 91 14.05 2.48 2.62
N ILE A 92 13.40 3.17 3.57
CA ILE A 92 13.65 3.02 5.02
C ILE A 92 15.16 2.98 5.36
N GLY A 93 15.90 3.90 4.77
CA GLY A 93 17.32 4.03 5.02
C GLY A 93 18.21 3.08 4.24
N LEU A 94 17.64 2.19 3.43
CA LEU A 94 18.39 1.29 2.59
C LEU A 94 18.53 1.87 1.19
N LYS A 95 19.76 1.96 0.71
CA LYS A 95 20.02 2.37 -0.66
C LYS A 95 19.53 1.30 -1.62
N ALA A 96 19.27 1.69 -2.85
CA ALA A 96 18.75 0.78 -3.87
C ALA A 96 19.62 -0.47 -3.98
N THR A 97 19.01 -1.64 -3.81
CA THR A 97 19.70 -2.93 -3.89
C THR A 97 19.49 -3.61 -5.24
N GLY A 98 18.52 -3.14 -6.03
CA GLY A 98 18.11 -3.83 -7.27
C GLY A 98 17.29 -5.08 -7.00
N GLY A 99 17.02 -5.41 -5.74
CA GLY A 99 16.29 -6.61 -5.36
C GLY A 99 14.80 -6.48 -5.63
N ARG A 100 14.16 -7.60 -5.87
CA ARG A 100 12.70 -7.64 -6.07
C ARG A 100 12.03 -8.00 -4.76
N ILE A 101 10.92 -7.31 -4.50
CA ILE A 101 10.08 -7.65 -3.35
C ILE A 101 8.79 -8.30 -3.83
N ASP A 102 8.27 -9.20 -3.01
CA ASP A 102 6.98 -9.83 -3.20
C ASP A 102 6.52 -10.28 -1.83
N ALA A 103 5.77 -9.43 -1.17
CA ALA A 103 5.32 -9.69 0.20
C ALA A 103 3.81 -9.50 0.28
N MET A 104 3.19 -10.16 1.26
CA MET A 104 1.74 -10.08 1.45
C MET A 104 1.40 -9.06 2.51
N ALA A 105 0.24 -8.45 2.36
CA ALA A 105 -0.30 -7.52 3.34
C ALA A 105 -1.79 -7.75 3.51
N PHE A 106 -2.25 -7.62 4.75
CA PHE A 106 -3.67 -7.56 5.08
C PHE A 106 -3.98 -6.14 5.49
N GLN A 107 -5.04 -5.59 4.91
CA GLN A 107 -5.43 -4.22 5.16
C GLN A 107 -6.91 -4.16 5.49
N LEU A 108 -7.26 -3.26 6.39
CA LEU A 108 -8.64 -2.98 6.73
C LEU A 108 -8.88 -1.49 6.59
N TYR A 109 -9.90 -1.13 5.82
CA TYR A 109 -10.27 0.27 5.59
C TYR A 109 -11.66 0.51 6.15
N ARG A 110 -11.86 1.69 6.74
CA ARG A 110 -13.18 2.19 7.07
C ARG A 110 -13.51 3.31 6.10
N ILE A 111 -14.73 3.27 5.57
CA ILE A 111 -15.16 4.22 4.56
C ILE A 111 -16.28 5.06 5.15
N GLN A 112 -16.23 6.35 4.92
CA GLN A 112 -17.23 7.29 5.40
C GLN A 112 -17.48 8.34 4.33
N ASN A 113 -18.75 8.57 4.02
CA ASN A 113 -19.16 9.56 3.00
C ASN A 113 -18.44 9.35 1.65
N GLY A 114 -18.26 8.08 1.27
CA GLY A 114 -17.65 7.76 -0.01
C GLY A 114 -16.15 7.96 -0.06
N GLN A 115 -15.50 8.10 1.10
CA GLN A 115 -14.06 8.32 1.17
C GLN A 115 -13.41 7.38 2.17
N LEU A 116 -12.16 7.05 1.92
CA LEU A 116 -11.34 6.31 2.88
C LEU A 116 -11.09 7.20 4.08
N ALA A 117 -11.51 6.76 5.26
CA ALA A 117 -11.42 7.55 6.48
C ALA A 117 -10.39 7.02 7.45
N GLU A 118 -10.19 5.70 7.47
CA GLU A 118 -9.34 5.07 8.47
C GLU A 118 -8.76 3.77 7.93
N HIS A 119 -7.56 3.40 8.40
CA HIS A 119 -6.83 2.27 7.85
C HIS A 119 -5.99 1.57 8.91
N TRP A 120 -6.03 0.25 8.87
CA TRP A 120 -5.15 -0.63 9.65
C TRP A 120 -4.46 -1.57 8.67
N GLU A 121 -3.23 -1.93 8.98
CA GLU A 121 -2.47 -2.83 8.10
C GLU A 121 -1.56 -3.74 8.90
N VAL A 122 -1.47 -5.00 8.47
CA VAL A 122 -0.44 -5.92 8.91
C VAL A 122 0.22 -6.45 7.65
N ALA A 123 1.50 -6.15 7.48
CA ALA A 123 2.27 -6.59 6.32
C ALA A 123 3.36 -7.54 6.77
N ASP A 124 3.76 -8.43 5.86
CA ASP A 124 4.88 -9.33 6.12
C ASP A 124 6.20 -8.57 5.94
N PHE A 125 6.47 -7.71 6.91
CA PHE A 125 7.64 -6.85 6.86
C PHE A 125 8.93 -7.64 6.94
N ALA A 126 8.92 -8.77 7.67
CA ALA A 126 10.09 -9.64 7.77
C ALA A 126 10.48 -10.20 6.41
N ALA A 127 9.49 -10.68 5.64
CA ALA A 127 9.76 -11.19 4.30
C ALA A 127 10.32 -10.09 3.40
N LEU A 128 9.74 -8.90 3.48
CA LEU A 128 10.17 -7.77 2.68
C LEU A 128 11.63 -7.41 2.98
N MET A 129 11.97 -7.29 4.26
CA MET A 129 13.33 -6.96 4.67
C MET A 129 14.31 -8.05 4.27
N GLN A 130 13.91 -9.30 4.40
CA GLN A 130 14.74 -10.43 4.03
C GLN A 130 15.04 -10.42 2.51
N GLN A 131 14.05 -10.09 1.71
CA GLN A 131 14.21 -10.00 0.27
C GLN A 131 15.18 -8.87 -0.13
N LEU A 132 15.09 -7.73 0.54
CA LEU A 132 15.97 -6.61 0.27
C LEU A 132 17.40 -6.89 0.73
N GLN A 133 17.55 -7.41 1.96
CA GLN A 133 18.86 -7.72 2.51
C GLN A 133 19.50 -8.89 1.77
N GLY A 134 18.70 -9.89 1.41
CA GLY A 134 19.18 -11.02 0.64
C GLY A 134 19.73 -10.62 -0.72
N ALA A 135 19.09 -9.63 -1.34
CA ALA A 135 19.54 -9.13 -2.64
C ALA A 135 20.93 -8.49 -2.52
N SER A 136 21.18 -7.75 -1.44
CA SER A 136 22.46 -7.09 -1.24
C SER A 136 23.57 -8.04 -0.80
N CYS A 137 23.19 -9.22 -0.29
CA CYS A 137 24.14 -10.24 0.21
C CYS A 137 24.01 -11.55 -0.54
N CYS A 138 23.45 -11.56 -1.70
CA CYS A 138 23.02 -12.80 -2.36
C CYS A 138 24.16 -13.78 -2.58
N GLY A 139 25.35 -13.30 -2.85
CA GLY A 139 26.50 -14.16 -3.03
C GLY A 139 26.87 -14.94 -1.80
N GLU A 140 26.64 -14.36 -0.65
CA GLU A 140 27.00 -14.97 0.64
C GLU A 140 25.96 -15.96 1.12
N LEU A 141 24.71 -15.69 0.85
CA LEU A 141 23.62 -16.48 1.40
C LEU A 141 23.26 -17.71 0.58
N LYS A 142 23.83 -17.84 -0.57
CA LYS A 142 23.48 -18.93 -1.47
C LYS A 142 24.39 -20.13 -1.36
N LYS A 143 25.01 -20.26 -0.26
CA LYS A 143 25.90 -21.38 -0.04
C LYS A 143 25.18 -22.70 0.00
#